data_0b7c91767e49dc632c8b067f86a63a76
#
_entry.id   0b7c91767e49dc632c8b067f86a63a76
#
_cell.length_a   1.000
_cell.length_b   1.000
_cell.length_c   1.000
_cell.angle_alpha   90.00
_cell.angle_beta   90.00
_cell.angle_gamma   90.00
#
_symmetry.space_group_name_H-M   'P 1'
#
loop_
_entity.id
_entity.type
_entity.pdbx_description
1 polymer ?
#
loop_
_entity_poly.entity_id
_entity_poly.type
_entity_poly.pdbx_seq_one_letter_code
_entity_poly.pdbx_strand_id
1 'polypeptide(L)'
;AEMIRGGTSCFSDMYFFPNIAAEVANKVGIRAQFCSPILDFPTVWGSGPEDYIEKALELHKAYENNDLISIGFGPHAPYTVSDQPLENIRDIALKNKLPIQIHLHETKHEVDEAIAKNGQSPIQRLKKIGLISSEIPLQCVHMTSLSDQDLQTIANSSAHIIHCPESNLKLASGFCETAKLLENGINVSIGTDGAASNNDLDMFGEMRTTALIAK
;
A
#
# COMPACT_ATOMS: atom_id res chain seq x y z
N ALA A 1 -1.38 12.80 17.45
CA ALA A 1 -0.97 14.21 17.69
C ALA A 1 0.14 14.62 16.73
N GLU A 2 1.24 13.84 16.61
CA GLU A 2 2.39 14.13 15.72
C GLU A 2 1.95 14.26 14.26
N MET A 3 1.27 13.29 13.70
CA MET A 3 0.74 13.32 12.33
C MET A 3 -0.08 14.56 12.03
N ILE A 4 -1.00 14.95 12.93
CA ILE A 4 -1.83 16.15 12.75
C ILE A 4 -0.98 17.41 12.76
N ARG A 5 0.03 17.49 13.63
CA ARG A 5 0.98 18.62 13.69
C ARG A 5 1.88 18.67 12.46
N GLY A 6 2.23 17.51 11.89
CA GLY A 6 2.98 17.36 10.64
C GLY A 6 2.15 17.53 9.37
N GLY A 7 0.88 17.96 9.48
CA GLY A 7 0.03 18.29 8.33
C GLY A 7 -0.84 17.15 7.80
N THR A 8 -0.87 15.99 8.45
CA THR A 8 -1.72 14.86 8.05
C THR A 8 -3.20 15.16 8.34
N SER A 9 -4.03 15.19 7.33
CA SER A 9 -5.49 15.33 7.44
C SER A 9 -6.25 14.03 7.17
N CYS A 10 -5.61 13.09 6.49
CA CYS A 10 -6.08 11.74 6.20
C CYS A 10 -4.86 10.83 6.07
N PHE A 11 -4.95 9.56 6.50
CA PHE A 11 -3.87 8.60 6.30
C PHE A 11 -4.40 7.23 5.88
N SER A 12 -3.56 6.47 5.19
CA SER A 12 -3.74 5.04 4.96
C SER A 12 -2.69 4.29 5.76
N ASP A 13 -3.11 3.27 6.50
CA ASP A 13 -2.26 2.50 7.40
C ASP A 13 -2.33 1.01 7.08
N MET A 14 -1.18 0.34 7.13
CA MET A 14 -1.07 -1.11 7.04
C MET A 14 -0.19 -1.59 8.19
N TYR A 15 -0.81 -1.92 9.31
CA TYR A 15 -0.08 -2.46 10.46
C TYR A 15 -0.95 -3.41 11.29
N PHE A 16 -0.34 -4.09 12.26
CA PHE A 16 -1.03 -5.00 13.18
C PHE A 16 -1.99 -4.24 14.09
N PHE A 17 -3.05 -4.92 14.52
CA PHE A 17 -4.09 -4.37 15.38
C PHE A 17 -4.82 -3.14 14.81
N PRO A 18 -5.27 -3.20 13.54
CA PRO A 18 -5.96 -2.08 12.90
C PRO A 18 -7.26 -1.69 13.63
N ASN A 19 -7.87 -2.61 14.36
CA ASN A 19 -9.05 -2.36 15.20
C ASN A 19 -8.77 -1.33 16.29
N ILE A 20 -7.63 -1.41 16.97
CA ILE A 20 -7.22 -0.44 18.02
C ILE A 20 -6.90 0.92 17.39
N ALA A 21 -6.15 0.91 16.27
CA ALA A 21 -5.79 2.13 15.57
C ALA A 21 -7.04 2.85 15.02
N ALA A 22 -8.01 2.11 14.46
CA ALA A 22 -9.27 2.64 13.97
C ALA A 22 -10.13 3.27 15.10
N GLU A 23 -10.19 2.63 16.26
CA GLU A 23 -10.86 3.20 17.43
C GLU A 23 -10.25 4.54 17.85
N VAL A 24 -8.91 4.61 17.91
CA VAL A 24 -8.20 5.85 18.27
C VAL A 24 -8.42 6.93 17.21
N ALA A 25 -8.28 6.61 15.92
CA ALA A 25 -8.49 7.56 14.83
C ALA A 25 -9.92 8.14 14.83
N ASN A 26 -10.91 7.28 15.05
CA ASN A 26 -12.32 7.69 15.15
C ASN A 26 -12.57 8.61 16.37
N LYS A 27 -12.01 8.30 17.52
CA LYS A 27 -12.11 9.14 18.73
C LYS A 27 -11.44 10.51 18.57
N VAL A 28 -10.32 10.56 17.86
CA VAL A 28 -9.59 11.81 17.59
C VAL A 28 -10.26 12.64 16.48
N GLY A 29 -11.08 12.01 15.64
CA GLY A 29 -11.77 12.68 14.54
C GLY A 29 -10.90 12.89 13.29
N ILE A 30 -9.90 12.02 13.06
CA ILE A 30 -9.07 12.05 11.85
C ILE A 30 -9.54 10.98 10.87
N ARG A 31 -9.57 11.34 9.56
CA ARG A 31 -9.87 10.37 8.51
C ARG A 31 -8.76 9.35 8.38
N ALA A 32 -9.14 8.08 8.26
CA ALA A 32 -8.19 7.01 8.05
C ALA A 32 -8.76 5.85 7.22
N GLN A 33 -7.90 5.26 6.41
CA GLN A 33 -8.10 3.98 5.78
C GLN A 33 -7.19 2.98 6.46
N PHE A 34 -7.73 1.87 6.96
CA PHE A 34 -6.95 0.79 7.54
C PHE A 34 -6.97 -0.40 6.59
N CYS A 35 -5.83 -0.67 5.97
CA CYS A 35 -5.61 -1.86 5.16
C CYS A 35 -5.10 -2.98 6.07
N SER A 36 -6.01 -3.86 6.51
CA SER A 36 -5.69 -4.95 7.43
C SER A 36 -4.61 -5.86 6.83
N PRO A 37 -3.49 -6.10 7.52
CA PRO A 37 -2.36 -6.84 6.96
C PRO A 37 -2.72 -8.30 6.71
N ILE A 38 -2.24 -8.84 5.60
CA ILE A 38 -2.41 -10.24 5.18
C ILE A 38 -1.05 -10.80 4.81
N LEU A 39 -0.71 -11.96 5.37
CA LEU A 39 0.54 -12.68 5.17
C LEU A 39 0.28 -14.19 5.13
N ASP A 40 1.18 -14.94 4.49
CA ASP A 40 1.09 -16.41 4.40
C ASP A 40 1.48 -17.15 5.69
N PHE A 41 1.95 -16.43 6.70
CA PHE A 41 2.47 -16.99 7.95
C PHE A 41 1.85 -16.29 9.17
N PRO A 42 1.86 -16.96 10.34
CA PRO A 42 1.28 -16.40 11.54
C PRO A 42 2.09 -15.21 12.09
N THR A 43 1.39 -14.25 12.68
CA THR A 43 1.94 -13.10 13.39
C THR A 43 1.19 -12.89 14.70
N VAL A 44 1.54 -11.84 15.43
CA VAL A 44 0.79 -11.43 16.65
C VAL A 44 -0.66 -11.02 16.35
N TRP A 45 -1.00 -10.73 15.08
CA TRP A 45 -2.33 -10.30 14.65
C TRP A 45 -3.21 -11.46 14.16
N GLY A 46 -2.63 -12.46 13.50
CA GLY A 46 -3.40 -13.56 12.91
C GLY A 46 -2.59 -14.81 12.65
N SER A 47 -3.28 -15.91 12.39
CA SER A 47 -2.71 -17.25 12.24
C SER A 47 -2.38 -17.62 10.78
N GLY A 48 -2.88 -16.86 9.80
CA GLY A 48 -2.70 -17.11 8.38
C GLY A 48 -3.70 -16.33 7.52
N PRO A 49 -3.66 -16.49 6.19
CA PRO A 49 -4.43 -15.67 5.25
C PRO A 49 -5.93 -15.64 5.53
N GLU A 50 -6.54 -16.77 5.80
CA GLU A 50 -7.98 -16.89 6.06
C GLU A 50 -8.38 -16.10 7.32
N ASP A 51 -7.64 -16.23 8.41
CA ASP A 51 -7.88 -15.51 9.67
C ASP A 51 -7.68 -13.99 9.50
N TYR A 52 -6.67 -13.58 8.73
CA TYR A 52 -6.46 -12.16 8.41
C TYR A 52 -7.61 -11.57 7.59
N ILE A 53 -8.09 -12.30 6.58
CA ILE A 53 -9.22 -11.88 5.73
C ILE A 53 -10.49 -11.79 6.55
N GLU A 54 -10.77 -12.78 7.40
CA GLU A 54 -11.95 -12.79 8.27
C GLU A 54 -11.96 -11.57 9.21
N LYS A 55 -10.85 -11.30 9.90
CA LYS A 55 -10.68 -10.11 10.77
C LYS A 55 -10.85 -8.79 10.02
N ALA A 56 -10.34 -8.71 8.79
CA ALA A 56 -10.54 -7.52 7.96
C ALA A 56 -12.01 -7.29 7.63
N LEU A 57 -12.75 -8.36 7.30
CA LEU A 57 -14.18 -8.29 7.00
C LEU A 57 -15.03 -7.97 8.23
N GLU A 58 -14.70 -8.52 9.40
CA GLU A 58 -15.33 -8.14 10.67
C GLU A 58 -15.13 -6.66 10.98
N LEU A 59 -13.90 -6.17 10.79
CA LEU A 59 -13.59 -4.77 11.02
C LEU A 59 -14.29 -3.87 10.00
N HIS A 60 -14.33 -4.27 8.72
CA HIS A 60 -15.10 -3.56 7.69
C HIS A 60 -16.57 -3.42 8.08
N LYS A 61 -17.20 -4.50 8.51
CA LYS A 61 -18.60 -4.49 8.96
C LYS A 61 -18.82 -3.57 10.17
N ALA A 62 -17.87 -3.52 11.10
CA ALA A 62 -17.95 -2.65 12.28
C ALA A 62 -17.91 -1.15 11.90
N TYR A 63 -17.28 -0.79 10.79
CA TYR A 63 -17.12 0.59 10.33
C TYR A 63 -17.86 0.93 9.03
N GLU A 64 -18.73 0.04 8.51
CA GLU A 64 -19.40 0.22 7.20
C GLU A 64 -20.21 1.53 7.06
N ASN A 65 -20.68 2.09 8.17
CA ASN A 65 -21.45 3.34 8.22
C ASN A 65 -20.67 4.49 8.88
N ASN A 66 -19.33 4.40 8.95
CA ASN A 66 -18.50 5.44 9.56
C ASN A 66 -17.96 6.40 8.51
N ASP A 67 -18.15 7.71 8.70
CA ASP A 67 -17.73 8.74 7.74
C ASP A 67 -16.22 9.04 7.77
N LEU A 68 -15.50 8.61 8.80
CA LEU A 68 -14.08 8.89 8.99
C LEU A 68 -13.19 7.69 8.70
N ILE A 69 -13.68 6.47 8.98
CA ILE A 69 -12.88 5.26 8.93
C ILE A 69 -13.34 4.38 7.78
N SER A 70 -12.42 4.02 6.92
CA SER A 70 -12.61 2.99 5.90
C SER A 70 -11.65 1.81 6.13
N ILE A 71 -12.09 0.62 5.73
CA ILE A 71 -11.31 -0.61 5.90
C ILE A 71 -11.06 -1.24 4.54
N GLY A 72 -9.86 -1.75 4.34
CA GLY A 72 -9.45 -2.46 3.13
C GLY A 72 -8.53 -3.64 3.46
N PHE A 73 -8.01 -4.25 2.42
CA PHE A 73 -7.04 -5.32 2.52
C PHE A 73 -5.61 -4.80 2.33
N GLY A 74 -4.70 -5.28 3.17
CA GLY A 74 -3.28 -4.98 3.12
C GLY A 74 -2.44 -6.23 2.89
N PRO A 75 -2.48 -6.90 1.70
CA PRO A 75 -1.48 -7.91 1.41
C PRO A 75 -0.11 -7.27 1.50
N HIS A 76 0.74 -7.78 2.43
CA HIS A 76 1.95 -7.07 2.83
C HIS A 76 2.87 -6.76 1.64
N ALA A 77 3.28 -7.79 0.90
CA ALA A 77 4.13 -7.65 -0.28
C ALA A 77 4.00 -8.89 -1.17
N PRO A 78 4.39 -8.82 -2.46
CA PRO A 78 4.30 -9.96 -3.38
C PRO A 78 5.10 -11.20 -2.95
N TYR A 79 6.15 -11.02 -2.16
CA TYR A 79 7.00 -12.10 -1.67
C TYR A 79 6.54 -12.72 -0.33
N THR A 80 5.55 -12.12 0.33
CA THR A 80 4.98 -12.62 1.60
C THR A 80 3.55 -13.14 1.47
N VAL A 81 2.95 -13.03 0.29
CA VAL A 81 1.57 -13.48 0.02
C VAL A 81 1.53 -14.26 -1.29
N SER A 82 1.08 -15.51 -1.23
CA SER A 82 0.94 -16.40 -2.37
C SER A 82 -0.27 -16.03 -3.26
N ASP A 83 -0.41 -16.70 -4.42
CA ASP A 83 -1.43 -16.36 -5.40
C ASP A 83 -2.85 -16.57 -4.88
N GLN A 84 -3.12 -17.68 -4.18
CA GLN A 84 -4.47 -18.02 -3.72
C GLN A 84 -5.07 -16.97 -2.77
N PRO A 85 -4.40 -16.50 -1.71
CA PRO A 85 -4.89 -15.39 -0.90
C PRO A 85 -5.08 -14.10 -1.70
N LEU A 86 -4.18 -13.78 -2.64
CA LEU A 86 -4.32 -12.60 -3.50
C LEU A 86 -5.54 -12.68 -4.41
N GLU A 87 -5.85 -13.85 -4.97
CA GLU A 87 -7.05 -14.09 -5.76
C GLU A 87 -8.32 -13.97 -4.90
N ASN A 88 -8.32 -14.52 -3.69
CA ASN A 88 -9.43 -14.40 -2.74
C ASN A 88 -9.69 -12.93 -2.38
N ILE A 89 -8.63 -12.17 -2.06
CA ILE A 89 -8.73 -10.73 -1.75
C ILE A 89 -9.30 -9.97 -2.94
N ARG A 90 -8.82 -10.24 -4.17
CA ARG A 90 -9.33 -9.64 -5.39
C ARG A 90 -10.84 -9.82 -5.51
N ASP A 91 -11.32 -11.05 -5.40
CA ASP A 91 -12.73 -11.38 -5.59
C ASP A 91 -13.62 -10.73 -4.52
N ILE A 92 -13.16 -10.73 -3.26
CA ILE A 92 -13.86 -10.07 -2.17
C ILE A 92 -13.85 -8.55 -2.33
N ALA A 93 -12.72 -7.96 -2.72
CA ALA A 93 -12.59 -6.53 -2.93
C ALA A 93 -13.48 -6.02 -4.07
N LEU A 94 -13.55 -6.75 -5.19
CA LEU A 94 -14.46 -6.44 -6.30
C LEU A 94 -15.93 -6.47 -5.85
N LYS A 95 -16.32 -7.50 -5.12
CA LYS A 95 -17.70 -7.66 -4.63
C LYS A 95 -18.11 -6.56 -3.65
N ASN A 96 -17.23 -6.18 -2.74
CA ASN A 96 -17.54 -5.26 -1.64
C ASN A 96 -16.98 -3.84 -1.86
N LYS A 97 -16.32 -3.59 -3.00
CA LYS A 97 -15.66 -2.32 -3.33
C LYS A 97 -14.64 -1.87 -2.27
N LEU A 98 -13.83 -2.83 -1.78
CA LEU A 98 -12.81 -2.56 -0.79
C LEU A 98 -11.51 -2.10 -1.43
N PRO A 99 -10.82 -1.11 -0.87
CA PRO A 99 -9.48 -0.73 -1.32
C PRO A 99 -8.46 -1.82 -0.96
N ILE A 100 -7.40 -1.89 -1.76
CA ILE A 100 -6.26 -2.77 -1.50
C ILE A 100 -4.99 -1.92 -1.50
N GLN A 101 -4.13 -2.12 -0.50
CA GLN A 101 -2.80 -1.51 -0.40
C GLN A 101 -1.75 -2.60 -0.35
N ILE A 102 -0.63 -2.42 -1.06
CA ILE A 102 0.48 -3.39 -1.10
C ILE A 102 1.82 -2.67 -1.23
N HIS A 103 2.86 -3.11 -0.51
CA HIS A 103 4.23 -2.71 -0.79
C HIS A 103 4.67 -3.40 -2.09
N LEU A 104 5.14 -2.62 -3.05
CA LEU A 104 5.38 -3.12 -4.40
C LEU A 104 6.58 -2.44 -5.02
N HIS A 105 7.51 -3.24 -5.56
CA HIS A 105 8.73 -2.74 -6.18
C HIS A 105 9.48 -1.76 -5.27
N GLU A 106 9.55 -2.07 -3.97
CA GLU A 106 10.24 -1.24 -3.00
C GLU A 106 11.73 -1.18 -3.25
N THR A 107 12.33 -2.31 -3.65
CA THR A 107 13.76 -2.37 -3.97
C THR A 107 14.00 -3.05 -5.31
N LYS A 108 15.11 -2.69 -5.95
CA LYS A 108 15.56 -3.42 -7.15
C LYS A 108 15.81 -4.90 -6.86
N HIS A 109 16.27 -5.23 -5.66
CA HIS A 109 16.51 -6.61 -5.23
C HIS A 109 15.22 -7.44 -5.23
N GLU A 110 14.11 -6.91 -4.70
CA GLU A 110 12.79 -7.54 -4.76
C GLU A 110 12.39 -7.91 -6.18
N VAL A 111 12.56 -6.97 -7.11
CA VAL A 111 12.22 -7.17 -8.52
C VAL A 111 13.11 -8.21 -9.18
N ASP A 112 14.43 -8.11 -8.99
CA ASP A 112 15.41 -9.02 -9.57
C ASP A 112 15.20 -10.46 -9.05
N GLU A 113 14.95 -10.65 -7.76
CA GLU A 113 14.64 -11.96 -7.18
C GLU A 113 13.32 -12.54 -7.73
N ALA A 114 12.28 -11.73 -7.84
CA ALA A 114 11.00 -12.17 -8.39
C ALA A 114 11.15 -12.64 -9.85
N ILE A 115 11.89 -11.87 -10.66
CA ILE A 115 12.17 -12.25 -12.06
C ILE A 115 13.00 -13.54 -12.12
N ALA A 116 14.06 -13.65 -11.32
CA ALA A 116 14.91 -14.83 -11.28
C ALA A 116 14.16 -16.10 -10.86
N LYS A 117 13.25 -15.97 -9.88
CA LYS A 117 12.49 -17.08 -9.31
C LYS A 117 11.25 -17.46 -10.12
N ASN A 118 10.54 -16.46 -10.66
CA ASN A 118 9.19 -16.65 -11.24
C ASN A 118 9.12 -16.28 -12.73
N GLY A 119 10.21 -15.78 -13.33
CA GLY A 119 10.26 -15.37 -14.74
C GLY A 119 9.48 -14.08 -15.07
N GLN A 120 8.98 -13.36 -14.07
CA GLN A 120 8.18 -12.14 -14.25
C GLN A 120 8.34 -11.19 -13.07
N SER A 121 8.15 -9.88 -13.30
CA SER A 121 8.14 -8.89 -12.23
C SER A 121 6.93 -9.05 -11.29
N PRO A 122 7.00 -8.56 -10.05
CA PRO A 122 5.83 -8.53 -9.14
C PRO A 122 4.61 -7.84 -9.76
N ILE A 123 4.79 -6.75 -10.49
CA ILE A 123 3.71 -6.06 -11.21
C ILE A 123 3.05 -6.98 -12.26
N GLN A 124 3.85 -7.69 -13.06
CA GLN A 124 3.29 -8.61 -14.06
C GLN A 124 2.55 -9.79 -13.41
N ARG A 125 3.03 -10.28 -12.26
CA ARG A 125 2.33 -11.28 -11.45
C ARG A 125 0.98 -10.77 -10.96
N LEU A 126 0.93 -9.58 -10.36
CA LEU A 126 -0.31 -8.98 -9.85
C LEU A 126 -1.30 -8.65 -10.98
N LYS A 127 -0.81 -8.24 -12.15
CA LYS A 127 -1.63 -8.08 -13.37
C LYS A 127 -2.27 -9.41 -13.78
N LYS A 128 -1.49 -10.49 -13.82
CA LYS A 128 -1.99 -11.84 -14.17
C LYS A 128 -3.05 -12.33 -13.17
N ILE A 129 -2.88 -12.04 -11.89
CA ILE A 129 -3.86 -12.33 -10.83
C ILE A 129 -5.13 -11.46 -10.99
N GLY A 130 -5.04 -10.30 -11.65
CA GLY A 130 -6.14 -9.35 -11.84
C GLY A 130 -6.27 -8.30 -10.75
N LEU A 131 -5.26 -8.16 -9.87
CA LEU A 131 -5.20 -7.08 -8.88
C LEU A 131 -4.83 -5.73 -9.51
N ILE A 132 -3.94 -5.73 -10.52
CA ILE A 132 -3.68 -4.54 -11.33
C ILE A 132 -4.65 -4.55 -12.50
N SER A 133 -5.74 -3.80 -12.36
CA SER A 133 -6.85 -3.73 -13.32
C SER A 133 -7.48 -2.34 -13.31
N SER A 134 -8.48 -2.10 -14.15
CA SER A 134 -9.27 -0.87 -14.14
C SER A 134 -10.39 -0.86 -13.09
N GLU A 135 -10.63 -1.97 -12.40
CA GLU A 135 -11.77 -2.15 -11.50
C GLU A 135 -11.38 -2.06 -10.01
N ILE A 136 -10.10 -2.30 -9.69
CA ILE A 136 -9.60 -2.30 -8.31
C ILE A 136 -8.76 -1.05 -8.07
N PRO A 137 -9.14 -0.18 -7.12
CA PRO A 137 -8.31 0.95 -6.70
C PRO A 137 -7.14 0.45 -5.85
N LEU A 138 -6.12 -0.12 -6.51
CA LEU A 138 -4.92 -0.64 -5.86
C LEU A 138 -3.98 0.50 -5.48
N GLN A 139 -3.54 0.53 -4.24
CA GLN A 139 -2.52 1.45 -3.72
C GLN A 139 -1.18 0.72 -3.69
N CYS A 140 -0.26 1.14 -4.58
CA CYS A 140 1.08 0.58 -4.71
C CYS A 140 2.08 1.47 -3.96
N VAL A 141 2.65 0.98 -2.87
CA VAL A 141 3.57 1.74 -2.03
C VAL A 141 5.01 1.56 -2.50
N HIS A 142 5.83 2.62 -2.44
CA HIS A 142 7.24 2.77 -2.81
C HIS A 142 7.52 2.92 -4.31
N MET A 143 7.37 1.88 -5.12
CA MET A 143 7.53 1.88 -6.58
C MET A 143 8.87 2.48 -7.07
N THR A 144 9.99 2.08 -6.44
CA THR A 144 11.32 2.64 -6.75
C THR A 144 11.98 2.03 -7.97
N SER A 145 11.53 0.86 -8.43
CA SER A 145 12.17 0.11 -9.53
C SER A 145 11.13 -0.33 -10.55
N LEU A 146 11.06 0.40 -11.67
CA LEU A 146 10.09 0.16 -12.74
C LEU A 146 10.79 -0.06 -14.08
N SER A 147 10.42 -1.13 -14.80
CA SER A 147 10.67 -1.24 -16.23
C SER A 147 9.63 -0.43 -17.02
N ASP A 148 9.91 -0.13 -18.28
CA ASP A 148 8.93 0.55 -19.16
C ASP A 148 7.65 -0.29 -19.32
N GLN A 149 7.77 -1.62 -19.32
CA GLN A 149 6.61 -2.51 -19.36
C GLN A 149 5.76 -2.44 -18.10
N ASP A 150 6.38 -2.34 -16.92
CA ASP A 150 5.68 -2.19 -15.65
C ASP A 150 5.01 -0.82 -15.57
N LEU A 151 5.69 0.24 -16.00
CA LEU A 151 5.13 1.59 -16.08
C LEU A 151 3.85 1.61 -16.94
N GLN A 152 3.90 1.02 -18.15
CA GLN A 152 2.72 0.93 -19.02
C GLN A 152 1.60 0.08 -18.42
N THR A 153 1.95 -0.95 -17.65
CA THR A 153 0.96 -1.78 -16.96
C THR A 153 0.21 -0.98 -15.89
N ILE A 154 0.91 -0.19 -15.09
CA ILE A 154 0.31 0.69 -14.09
C ILE A 154 -0.49 1.81 -14.74
N ALA A 155 0.05 2.48 -15.78
CA ALA A 155 -0.63 3.57 -16.49
C ALA A 155 -1.98 3.15 -17.10
N ASN A 156 -2.13 1.87 -17.50
CA ASN A 156 -3.36 1.32 -18.03
C ASN A 156 -4.28 0.67 -16.97
N SER A 157 -4.14 1.03 -15.72
CA SER A 157 -4.92 0.49 -14.60
C SER A 157 -5.52 1.61 -13.73
N SER A 158 -6.28 1.23 -12.71
CA SER A 158 -6.75 2.15 -11.66
C SER A 158 -5.81 2.20 -10.46
N ALA A 159 -4.56 1.78 -10.61
CA ALA A 159 -3.59 1.80 -9.53
C ALA A 159 -3.14 3.23 -9.22
N HIS A 160 -2.94 3.49 -7.92
CA HIS A 160 -2.40 4.74 -7.39
C HIS A 160 -1.05 4.45 -6.71
N ILE A 161 -0.10 5.36 -6.86
CA ILE A 161 1.21 5.22 -6.25
C ILE A 161 1.23 6.01 -4.94
N ILE A 162 1.80 5.40 -3.89
CA ILE A 162 2.12 6.08 -2.63
C ILE A 162 3.64 6.15 -2.52
N HIS A 163 4.19 7.33 -2.76
CA HIS A 163 5.62 7.58 -2.65
C HIS A 163 5.99 7.95 -1.22
N CYS A 164 6.96 7.24 -0.64
CA CYS A 164 7.48 7.45 0.71
C CYS A 164 8.95 7.86 0.63
N PRO A 165 9.27 9.11 0.25
CA PRO A 165 10.64 9.51 -0.10
C PRO A 165 11.64 9.35 1.04
N GLU A 166 11.31 9.79 2.25
CA GLU A 166 12.24 9.73 3.37
C GLU A 166 12.46 8.30 3.88
N SER A 167 11.43 7.46 3.85
CA SER A 167 11.57 6.02 4.09
C SER A 167 12.48 5.37 3.04
N ASN A 168 12.23 5.63 1.75
CA ASN A 168 13.06 5.09 0.67
C ASN A 168 14.53 5.50 0.79
N LEU A 169 14.80 6.74 1.20
CA LEU A 169 16.16 7.24 1.44
C LEU A 169 16.78 6.59 2.67
N LYS A 170 16.06 6.53 3.79
CA LYS A 170 16.55 5.95 5.04
C LYS A 170 16.90 4.48 4.90
N LEU A 171 16.08 3.72 4.18
CA LEU A 171 16.26 2.27 3.97
C LEU A 171 17.14 1.96 2.74
N ALA A 172 17.55 2.98 1.99
CA ALA A 172 18.28 2.84 0.73
C ALA A 172 17.53 1.96 -0.29
N SER A 173 16.20 2.03 -0.30
CA SER A 173 15.32 1.24 -1.18
C SER A 173 15.44 1.67 -2.65
N GLY A 174 15.68 2.94 -2.91
CA GLY A 174 15.80 3.52 -4.26
C GLY A 174 15.00 4.82 -4.42
N PHE A 175 14.87 5.28 -5.65
CA PHE A 175 14.15 6.50 -6.00
C PHE A 175 12.89 6.17 -6.80
N CYS A 176 11.73 6.65 -6.35
CA CYS A 176 10.52 6.63 -7.15
C CYS A 176 10.56 7.76 -8.19
N GLU A 177 10.49 7.43 -9.47
CA GLU A 177 10.55 8.39 -10.59
C GLU A 177 9.22 9.16 -10.73
N THR A 178 8.86 9.98 -9.72
CA THR A 178 7.56 10.65 -9.62
C THR A 178 7.22 11.49 -10.85
N ALA A 179 8.18 12.21 -11.43
CA ALA A 179 7.97 12.98 -12.66
C ALA A 179 7.53 12.08 -13.81
N LYS A 180 8.22 10.95 -14.03
CA LYS A 180 7.90 9.98 -15.08
C LYS A 180 6.51 9.35 -14.87
N LEU A 181 6.14 9.07 -13.61
CA LEU A 181 4.80 8.57 -13.28
C LEU A 181 3.71 9.57 -13.65
N LEU A 182 3.87 10.84 -13.26
CA LEU A 182 2.92 11.91 -13.55
C LEU A 182 2.80 12.21 -15.06
N GLU A 183 3.91 12.20 -15.80
CA GLU A 183 3.93 12.34 -17.27
C GLU A 183 3.15 11.23 -17.98
N ASN A 184 3.06 10.05 -17.37
CA ASN A 184 2.25 8.92 -17.87
C ASN A 184 0.82 8.90 -17.32
N GLY A 185 0.37 9.99 -16.68
CA GLY A 185 -1.00 10.12 -16.16
C GLY A 185 -1.30 9.29 -14.91
N ILE A 186 -0.27 8.75 -14.24
CA ILE A 186 -0.43 7.94 -13.04
C ILE A 186 -0.60 8.87 -11.84
N ASN A 187 -1.61 8.60 -11.01
CA ASN A 187 -1.82 9.35 -9.78
C ASN A 187 -0.77 8.97 -8.73
N VAL A 188 -0.12 9.99 -8.17
CA VAL A 188 0.91 9.83 -7.12
C VAL A 188 0.48 10.61 -5.89
N SER A 189 0.47 9.96 -4.74
CA SER A 189 0.35 10.55 -3.42
C SER A 189 1.64 10.37 -2.63
N ILE A 190 1.76 11.07 -1.51
CA ILE A 190 2.94 11.06 -0.65
C ILE A 190 2.54 10.50 0.72
N GLY A 191 3.40 9.68 1.30
CA GLY A 191 3.23 9.13 2.63
C GLY A 191 4.55 9.10 3.40
N THR A 192 4.47 9.07 4.72
CA THR A 192 5.63 9.02 5.61
C THR A 192 6.19 7.61 5.80
N ASP A 193 5.41 6.57 5.45
CA ASP A 193 5.64 5.22 5.94
C ASP A 193 5.55 5.15 7.47
N GLY A 194 5.91 4.04 8.09
CA GLY A 194 5.88 3.87 9.53
C GLY A 194 7.05 4.55 10.25
N ALA A 195 6.87 4.87 11.54
CA ALA A 195 7.89 5.51 12.36
C ALA A 195 9.21 4.70 12.50
N ALA A 196 9.19 3.40 12.23
CA ALA A 196 10.40 2.57 12.20
C ALA A 196 11.22 2.78 10.92
N SER A 197 10.54 3.05 9.80
CA SER A 197 11.12 3.26 8.48
C SER A 197 11.41 4.72 8.17
N ASN A 198 10.94 5.64 9.02
CA ASN A 198 11.15 7.09 8.93
C ASN A 198 11.66 7.64 10.26
N ASN A 199 12.04 8.93 10.31
CA ASN A 199 12.49 9.59 11.54
C ASN A 199 11.33 10.30 12.25
N ASP A 200 10.31 10.72 11.52
CA ASP A 200 9.10 11.39 12.01
C ASP A 200 7.90 11.10 11.11
N LEU A 201 6.76 11.75 11.39
CA LEU A 201 5.52 11.65 10.63
C LEU A 201 5.12 13.03 10.07
N ASP A 202 6.11 13.74 9.48
CA ASP A 202 5.96 15.09 8.94
C ASP A 202 5.71 15.11 7.44
N MET A 203 4.47 15.37 7.03
CA MET A 203 4.09 15.47 5.62
C MET A 203 4.72 16.66 4.90
N PHE A 204 5.08 17.74 5.61
CA PHE A 204 5.79 18.86 4.99
C PHE A 204 7.24 18.49 4.65
N GLY A 205 7.89 17.68 5.49
CA GLY A 205 9.18 17.06 5.20
C GLY A 205 9.11 16.19 3.95
N GLU A 206 8.15 15.28 3.87
CA GLU A 206 7.93 14.41 2.71
C GLU A 206 7.69 15.19 1.42
N MET A 207 6.84 16.21 1.45
CA MET A 207 6.58 17.09 0.30
C MET A 207 7.87 17.80 -0.18
N ARG A 208 8.68 18.30 0.75
CA ARG A 208 9.95 18.95 0.45
C ARG A 208 10.93 17.96 -0.18
N THR A 209 11.08 16.79 0.43
CA THR A 209 11.99 15.73 -0.03
C THR A 209 11.57 15.24 -1.42
N THR A 210 10.28 14.96 -1.65
CA THR A 210 9.75 14.63 -2.97
C THR A 210 10.13 15.67 -4.02
N ALA A 211 9.89 16.95 -3.74
CA ALA A 211 10.18 18.04 -4.69
C ALA A 211 11.68 18.20 -5.02
N LEU A 212 12.57 17.83 -4.09
CA LEU A 212 14.01 17.89 -4.28
C LEU A 212 14.52 16.72 -5.12
N ILE A 213 14.00 15.51 -4.93
CA ILE A 213 14.49 14.31 -5.62
C ILE A 213 13.78 14.05 -6.96
N ALA A 214 12.66 14.73 -7.24
CA ALA A 214 11.92 14.59 -8.51
C ALA A 214 12.59 15.32 -9.69
N LYS A 215 13.72 16.00 -9.47
CA LYS A 215 14.51 16.71 -10.49
C LYS A 215 15.57 15.80 -11.09
#